data_881588553bfbb7f9cc41e9103f58af86
#
_entry.id   881588553bfbb7f9cc41e9103f58af86
#
_cell.length_a   1.000
_cell.length_b   1.000
_cell.length_c   1.000
_cell.angle_alpha   90.00
_cell.angle_beta   90.00
_cell.angle_gamma   90.00
#
_symmetry.space_group_name_H-M   'P 1'
#
loop_
_entity.id
_entity.type
_entity.pdbx_description
1 polymer ?
#
loop_
_entity_poly.entity_id
_entity_poly.type
_entity_poly.pdbx_seq_one_letter_code
_entity_poly.pdbx_strand_id
1 'polypeptide(L)'
;MNPVTVTQDLSIISLVLHASLLAQAVMALLLVMSLFSWTYIFRKHLALRAARTQTEGFERDFWADGDLHALYNSAVNNRHNTGALERIFESGMGEFLKARERSNDAGALLDAARRAMRAAYQREMDALESHLAFLASVGSVSPYVGLFGTVWGIMNAFRGLANVQQATLRSEEHT
;
A
#
# COMPACT_ATOMS: atom_id res chain seq x y z
N MET A 1 -56.14 5.31 25.35
CA MET A 1 -54.70 5.26 25.64
C MET A 1 -54.03 4.58 24.44
N ASN A 2 -53.50 5.35 23.49
CA ASN A 2 -52.78 4.79 22.38
C ASN A 2 -51.32 4.56 22.81
N PRO A 3 -50.76 3.35 22.64
CA PRO A 3 -49.35 3.15 22.88
C PRO A 3 -48.57 3.90 21.77
N VAL A 4 -47.83 4.92 22.17
CA VAL A 4 -46.83 5.55 21.32
C VAL A 4 -45.73 4.52 21.10
N THR A 5 -45.81 3.78 20.00
CA THR A 5 -44.70 2.97 19.53
C THR A 5 -43.61 3.91 19.02
N VAL A 6 -42.68 4.26 19.89
CA VAL A 6 -41.44 4.88 19.50
C VAL A 6 -40.59 3.79 18.84
N THR A 7 -40.87 3.49 17.59
CA THR A 7 -39.92 2.80 16.71
C THR A 7 -38.80 3.81 16.42
N GLN A 8 -37.81 3.90 17.32
CA GLN A 8 -36.55 4.50 16.95
C GLN A 8 -35.96 3.58 15.87
N ASP A 9 -36.01 4.04 14.63
CA ASP A 9 -35.26 3.45 13.55
C ASP A 9 -33.79 3.53 13.94
N LEU A 10 -33.29 2.49 14.61
CA LEU A 10 -31.88 2.27 14.93
C LEU A 10 -31.13 1.88 13.64
N SER A 11 -31.41 2.58 12.55
CA SER A 11 -30.66 2.43 11.33
C SER A 11 -29.23 2.88 11.61
N ILE A 12 -28.25 2.02 11.30
CA ILE A 12 -26.81 2.36 11.41
C ILE A 12 -26.53 3.70 10.73
N ILE A 13 -27.22 3.98 9.63
CA ILE A 13 -27.10 5.23 8.88
C ILE A 13 -27.56 6.43 9.73
N SER A 14 -28.67 6.32 10.45
CA SER A 14 -29.16 7.41 11.30
C SER A 14 -28.22 7.67 12.48
N LEU A 15 -27.64 6.61 13.06
CA LEU A 15 -26.64 6.74 14.12
C LEU A 15 -25.36 7.45 13.63
N VAL A 16 -24.90 7.14 12.41
CA VAL A 16 -23.75 7.81 11.81
C VAL A 16 -24.04 9.28 11.52
N LEU A 17 -25.21 9.59 10.99
CA LEU A 17 -25.61 10.98 10.64
C LEU A 17 -25.82 11.85 11.89
N HIS A 18 -26.22 11.27 13.01
CA HIS A 18 -26.40 11.99 14.28
C HIS A 18 -25.17 11.94 15.20
N ALA A 19 -24.09 11.29 14.77
CA ALA A 19 -22.82 11.31 15.49
C ALA A 19 -22.21 12.72 15.52
N SER A 20 -21.34 13.00 16.49
CA SER A 20 -20.62 14.27 16.54
C SER A 20 -19.80 14.51 15.25
N LEU A 21 -19.66 15.76 14.84
CA LEU A 21 -18.91 16.15 13.64
C LEU A 21 -17.51 15.53 13.59
N LEU A 22 -16.84 15.47 14.74
CA LEU A 22 -15.51 14.88 14.84
C LEU A 22 -15.54 13.36 14.65
N ALA A 23 -16.55 12.66 15.21
CA ALA A 23 -16.71 11.22 14.99
C ALA A 23 -16.99 10.91 13.50
N GLN A 24 -17.82 11.72 12.85
CA GLN A 24 -18.05 11.62 11.40
C GLN A 24 -16.75 11.84 10.60
N ALA A 25 -15.94 12.85 10.98
CA ALA A 25 -14.66 13.11 10.34
C ALA A 25 -13.68 11.94 10.49
N VAL A 26 -13.60 11.32 11.68
CA VAL A 26 -12.76 10.15 11.92
C VAL A 26 -13.23 8.96 11.07
N MET A 27 -14.54 8.69 11.01
CA MET A 27 -15.08 7.62 10.17
C MET A 27 -14.81 7.85 8.69
N ALA A 28 -15.00 9.07 8.21
CA ALA A 28 -14.71 9.43 6.82
C ALA A 28 -13.21 9.28 6.49
N LEU A 29 -12.33 9.72 7.38
CA LEU A 29 -10.88 9.56 7.23
C LEU A 29 -10.49 8.09 7.11
N LEU A 30 -10.98 7.23 8.02
CA LEU A 30 -10.70 5.79 8.00
C LEU A 30 -11.24 5.13 6.73
N LEU A 31 -12.41 5.53 6.25
CA LEU A 31 -13.00 5.04 5.01
C LEU A 31 -12.14 5.41 3.80
N VAL A 32 -11.70 6.66 3.72
CA VAL A 32 -10.80 7.13 2.66
C VAL A 32 -9.48 6.37 2.69
N MET A 33 -8.87 6.21 3.86
CA MET A 33 -7.63 5.43 4.01
C MET A 33 -7.82 3.96 3.61
N SER A 34 -8.97 3.36 3.93
CA SER A 34 -9.34 2.01 3.51
C SER A 34 -9.40 1.90 2.00
N LEU A 35 -10.07 2.82 1.30
CA LEU A 35 -10.17 2.82 -0.16
C LEU A 35 -8.80 2.94 -0.83
N PHE A 36 -7.94 3.84 -0.33
CA PHE A 36 -6.56 3.96 -0.82
C PHE A 36 -5.77 2.67 -0.61
N SER A 37 -5.86 2.07 0.59
CA SER A 37 -5.18 0.80 0.89
C SER A 37 -5.61 -0.31 -0.06
N TRP A 38 -6.91 -0.48 -0.32
CA TRP A 38 -7.43 -1.44 -1.27
C TRP A 38 -6.89 -1.21 -2.69
N THR A 39 -6.87 0.04 -3.14
CA THR A 39 -6.35 0.41 -4.45
C THR A 39 -4.87 0.01 -4.59
N TYR A 40 -4.04 0.30 -3.57
CA TYR A 40 -2.64 -0.10 -3.56
C TYR A 40 -2.45 -1.61 -3.53
N ILE A 41 -3.24 -2.34 -2.73
CA ILE A 41 -3.17 -3.81 -2.65
C ILE A 41 -3.49 -4.43 -4.02
N PHE A 42 -4.57 -4.01 -4.67
CA PHE A 42 -4.94 -4.55 -5.99
C PHE A 42 -3.88 -4.26 -7.06
N ARG A 43 -3.42 -3.02 -7.15
CA ARG A 43 -2.36 -2.65 -8.09
C ARG A 43 -1.08 -3.44 -7.86
N LYS A 44 -0.68 -3.62 -6.61
CA LYS A 44 0.51 -4.38 -6.23
C LYS A 44 0.36 -5.86 -6.56
N HIS A 45 -0.79 -6.44 -6.26
CA HIS A 45 -1.06 -7.85 -6.57
C HIS A 45 -0.99 -8.13 -8.08
N LEU A 46 -1.56 -7.25 -8.90
CA LEU A 46 -1.49 -7.38 -10.37
C LEU A 46 -0.06 -7.20 -10.88
N ALA A 47 0.67 -6.21 -10.36
CA ALA A 47 2.07 -5.98 -10.73
C ALA A 47 2.97 -7.15 -10.37
N LEU A 48 2.78 -7.75 -9.18
CA LEU A 48 3.56 -8.94 -8.76
C LEU A 48 3.23 -10.17 -9.62
N ARG A 49 1.97 -10.38 -10.00
CA ARG A 49 1.62 -11.47 -10.93
C ARG A 49 2.29 -11.29 -12.28
N ALA A 50 2.22 -10.09 -12.85
CA ALA A 50 2.87 -9.80 -14.13
C ALA A 50 4.39 -10.00 -14.06
N ALA A 51 5.03 -9.48 -13.00
CA ALA A 51 6.47 -9.64 -12.76
C ALA A 51 6.88 -11.12 -12.64
N ARG A 52 6.08 -11.93 -11.96
CA ARG A 52 6.32 -13.37 -11.81
C ARG A 52 6.27 -14.10 -13.16
N THR A 53 5.24 -13.85 -13.96
CA THR A 53 5.09 -14.46 -15.28
C THR A 53 6.25 -14.06 -16.21
N GLN A 54 6.67 -12.80 -16.18
CA GLN A 54 7.82 -12.33 -16.94
C GLN A 54 9.12 -13.00 -16.50
N THR A 55 9.34 -13.14 -15.19
CA THR A 55 10.50 -13.81 -14.61
C THR A 55 10.57 -15.27 -15.04
N GLU A 56 9.44 -16.02 -14.93
CA GLU A 56 9.35 -17.44 -15.33
C GLU A 56 9.59 -17.61 -16.86
N GLY A 57 9.15 -16.65 -17.67
CA GLY A 57 9.42 -16.63 -19.10
C GLY A 57 10.92 -16.45 -19.39
N PHE A 58 11.54 -15.44 -18.79
CA PHE A 58 12.96 -15.16 -18.96
C PHE A 58 13.84 -16.32 -18.44
N GLU A 59 13.54 -16.91 -17.30
CA GLU A 59 14.27 -18.07 -16.77
C GLU A 59 14.24 -19.25 -17.72
N ARG A 60 13.08 -19.53 -18.32
CA ARG A 60 12.95 -20.60 -19.30
C ARG A 60 13.82 -20.36 -20.52
N ASP A 61 13.79 -19.13 -21.06
CA ASP A 61 14.58 -18.76 -22.23
C ASP A 61 16.07 -18.77 -21.93
N PHE A 62 16.45 -18.35 -20.71
CA PHE A 62 17.84 -18.35 -20.26
C PHE A 62 18.44 -19.75 -20.13
N TRP A 63 17.65 -20.74 -19.60
CA TRP A 63 18.12 -22.11 -19.41
C TRP A 63 17.88 -23.02 -20.62
N ALA A 64 17.13 -22.56 -21.62
CA ALA A 64 16.87 -23.32 -22.88
C ALA A 64 18.00 -23.24 -23.90
N ASP A 65 19.25 -22.98 -23.49
CA ASP A 65 20.41 -22.85 -24.37
C ASP A 65 20.38 -21.57 -25.26
N GLY A 66 19.76 -20.53 -24.76
CA GLY A 66 19.61 -19.26 -25.45
C GLY A 66 20.96 -18.54 -25.65
N ASP A 67 21.13 -17.96 -26.82
CA ASP A 67 22.22 -17.04 -27.08
C ASP A 67 22.09 -15.82 -26.14
N LEU A 68 23.06 -15.67 -25.20
CA LEU A 68 23.10 -14.58 -24.24
C LEU A 68 23.10 -13.19 -24.92
N HIS A 69 23.66 -13.10 -26.14
CA HIS A 69 23.61 -11.86 -26.90
C HIS A 69 22.21 -11.58 -27.45
N ALA A 70 21.52 -12.59 -27.92
CA ALA A 70 20.13 -12.46 -28.36
C ALA A 70 19.22 -12.04 -27.23
N LEU A 71 19.36 -12.67 -26.04
CA LEU A 71 18.65 -12.30 -24.82
C LEU A 71 18.93 -10.86 -24.37
N TYR A 72 20.20 -10.44 -24.42
CA TYR A 72 20.58 -9.08 -24.10
C TYR A 72 19.95 -8.06 -25.07
N ASN A 73 19.99 -8.33 -26.37
CA ASN A 73 19.39 -7.46 -27.38
C ASN A 73 17.86 -7.39 -27.23
N SER A 74 17.21 -8.51 -26.88
CA SER A 74 15.79 -8.54 -26.58
C SER A 74 15.46 -7.67 -25.37
N ALA A 75 16.23 -7.79 -24.28
CA ALA A 75 16.06 -7.00 -23.08
C ALA A 75 16.23 -5.49 -23.35
N VAL A 76 17.25 -5.10 -24.12
CA VAL A 76 17.49 -3.70 -24.50
C VAL A 76 16.37 -3.13 -25.37
N ASN A 77 15.86 -3.92 -26.33
CA ASN A 77 14.81 -3.47 -27.25
C ASN A 77 13.42 -3.35 -26.57
N ASN A 78 13.16 -4.17 -25.56
CA ASN A 78 11.86 -4.24 -24.89
C ASN A 78 11.83 -3.53 -23.52
N ARG A 79 12.72 -2.57 -23.27
CA ARG A 79 12.91 -1.89 -21.96
C ARG A 79 11.63 -1.46 -21.24
N HIS A 80 10.57 -1.15 -21.96
CA HIS A 80 9.31 -0.71 -21.37
C HIS A 80 8.44 -1.87 -20.84
N ASN A 81 8.77 -3.11 -21.20
CA ASN A 81 7.93 -4.28 -20.89
C ASN A 81 8.74 -5.45 -20.29
N THR A 82 9.97 -5.20 -19.85
CA THR A 82 10.87 -6.21 -19.28
C THR A 82 10.62 -6.46 -17.80
N GLY A 83 10.75 -7.73 -17.39
CA GLY A 83 10.69 -8.13 -15.98
C GLY A 83 11.90 -7.65 -15.17
N ALA A 84 11.80 -7.71 -13.85
CA ALA A 84 12.89 -7.31 -12.95
C ALA A 84 14.17 -8.13 -13.21
N LEU A 85 14.03 -9.44 -13.41
CA LEU A 85 15.17 -10.34 -13.66
C LEU A 85 15.89 -9.99 -14.97
N GLU A 86 15.11 -9.68 -16.00
CA GLU A 86 15.61 -9.27 -17.32
C GLU A 86 16.40 -7.95 -17.26
N ARG A 87 15.92 -6.96 -16.49
CA ARG A 87 16.64 -5.70 -16.23
C ARG A 87 17.93 -5.90 -15.44
N ILE A 88 17.93 -6.82 -14.47
CA ILE A 88 19.15 -7.19 -13.73
C ILE A 88 20.18 -7.83 -14.69
N PHE A 89 19.72 -8.76 -15.54
CA PHE A 89 20.57 -9.39 -16.54
C PHE A 89 21.12 -8.37 -17.56
N GLU A 90 20.26 -7.49 -18.11
CA GLU A 90 20.67 -6.40 -19.02
C GLU A 90 21.77 -5.54 -18.39
N SER A 91 21.61 -5.15 -17.12
CA SER A 91 22.60 -4.33 -16.41
C SER A 91 23.95 -5.05 -16.27
N GLY A 92 23.92 -6.35 -15.91
CA GLY A 92 25.13 -7.16 -15.77
C GLY A 92 25.85 -7.41 -17.09
N MET A 93 25.08 -7.79 -18.11
CA MET A 93 25.63 -8.08 -19.43
C MET A 93 26.19 -6.80 -20.10
N GLY A 94 25.49 -5.66 -19.91
CA GLY A 94 25.98 -4.37 -20.42
C GLY A 94 27.34 -3.96 -19.81
N GLU A 95 27.52 -4.13 -18.50
CA GLU A 95 28.81 -3.85 -17.85
C GLU A 95 29.88 -4.90 -18.20
N PHE A 96 29.50 -6.17 -18.39
CA PHE A 96 30.42 -7.19 -18.88
C PHE A 96 30.99 -6.81 -20.27
N LEU A 97 30.14 -6.40 -21.20
CA LEU A 97 30.55 -6.02 -22.55
C LEU A 97 31.47 -4.78 -22.54
N LYS A 98 31.13 -3.76 -21.74
CA LYS A 98 31.98 -2.56 -21.58
C LYS A 98 33.33 -2.89 -20.92
N ALA A 99 33.36 -3.77 -19.94
CA ALA A 99 34.58 -4.20 -19.27
C ALA A 99 35.47 -4.99 -20.23
N ARG A 100 34.88 -5.83 -21.10
CA ARG A 100 35.60 -6.59 -22.14
C ARG A 100 36.34 -5.71 -23.16
N GLU A 101 35.82 -4.52 -23.47
CA GLU A 101 36.50 -3.55 -24.33
C GLU A 101 37.75 -2.97 -23.68
N ARG A 102 37.86 -2.99 -22.35
CA ARG A 102 38.95 -2.37 -21.59
C ARG A 102 39.97 -3.37 -21.06
N SER A 103 39.60 -4.61 -20.86
CA SER A 103 40.41 -5.66 -20.26
C SER A 103 40.00 -7.02 -20.76
N ASN A 104 40.93 -7.95 -20.86
CA ASN A 104 40.69 -9.36 -21.15
C ASN A 104 40.77 -10.23 -19.87
N ASP A 105 40.88 -9.64 -18.69
CA ASP A 105 40.90 -10.39 -17.43
C ASP A 105 39.51 -10.89 -17.07
N ALA A 106 39.30 -12.18 -17.19
CA ALA A 106 38.02 -12.84 -16.90
C ALA A 106 37.49 -12.56 -15.47
N GLY A 107 38.40 -12.46 -14.50
CA GLY A 107 38.04 -12.13 -13.12
C GLY A 107 37.43 -10.73 -13.02
N ALA A 108 38.10 -9.74 -13.59
CA ALA A 108 37.63 -8.35 -13.58
C ALA A 108 36.30 -8.19 -14.33
N LEU A 109 36.10 -8.92 -15.45
CA LEU A 109 34.85 -8.92 -16.20
C LEU A 109 33.68 -9.44 -15.40
N LEU A 110 33.84 -10.58 -14.73
CA LEU A 110 32.80 -11.19 -13.90
C LEU A 110 32.48 -10.32 -12.69
N ASP A 111 33.47 -9.71 -12.07
CA ASP A 111 33.27 -8.81 -10.94
C ASP A 111 32.54 -7.52 -11.34
N ALA A 112 32.81 -6.98 -12.52
CA ALA A 112 32.08 -5.84 -13.05
C ALA A 112 30.58 -6.19 -13.26
N ALA A 113 30.32 -7.32 -13.93
CA ALA A 113 28.98 -7.81 -14.15
C ALA A 113 28.22 -8.06 -12.82
N ARG A 114 28.85 -8.72 -11.84
CA ARG A 114 28.27 -8.99 -10.52
C ARG A 114 27.92 -7.72 -9.77
N ARG A 115 28.80 -6.71 -9.78
CA ARG A 115 28.53 -5.42 -9.15
C ARG A 115 27.33 -4.72 -9.80
N ALA A 116 27.27 -4.72 -11.13
CA ALA A 116 26.16 -4.11 -11.85
C ALA A 116 24.82 -4.83 -11.58
N MET A 117 24.81 -6.18 -11.60
CA MET A 117 23.63 -6.97 -11.26
C MET A 117 23.17 -6.72 -9.83
N ARG A 118 24.10 -6.65 -8.87
CA ARG A 118 23.76 -6.36 -7.47
C ARG A 118 23.14 -4.97 -7.30
N ALA A 119 23.69 -3.97 -7.98
CA ALA A 119 23.14 -2.62 -7.95
C ALA A 119 21.75 -2.54 -8.62
N ALA A 120 21.56 -3.28 -9.72
CA ALA A 120 20.25 -3.39 -10.36
C ALA A 120 19.23 -4.13 -9.48
N TYR A 121 19.63 -5.25 -8.87
CA TYR A 121 18.81 -5.99 -7.91
C TYR A 121 18.33 -5.10 -6.77
N GLN A 122 19.23 -4.30 -6.18
CA GLN A 122 18.84 -3.39 -5.09
C GLN A 122 17.79 -2.38 -5.55
N ARG A 123 17.94 -1.80 -6.73
CA ARG A 123 16.94 -0.87 -7.30
C ARG A 123 15.58 -1.53 -7.53
N GLU A 124 15.58 -2.77 -8.01
CA GLU A 124 14.33 -3.54 -8.19
C GLU A 124 13.67 -3.86 -6.85
N MET A 125 14.45 -4.20 -5.81
CA MET A 125 13.93 -4.43 -4.47
C MET A 125 13.35 -3.14 -3.89
N ASP A 126 14.05 -2.01 -3.98
CA ASP A 126 13.57 -0.71 -3.51
C ASP A 126 12.23 -0.33 -4.22
N ALA A 127 12.14 -0.60 -5.52
CA ALA A 127 10.91 -0.38 -6.28
C ALA A 127 9.76 -1.31 -5.83
N LEU A 128 10.07 -2.55 -5.49
CA LEU A 128 9.10 -3.51 -4.96
C LEU A 128 8.66 -3.15 -3.54
N GLU A 129 9.55 -2.64 -2.71
CA GLU A 129 9.26 -2.23 -1.33
C GLU A 129 8.59 -0.86 -1.26
N SER A 130 8.66 -0.08 -2.33
CA SER A 130 7.97 1.21 -2.39
C SER A 130 6.50 1.04 -2.05
N HIS A 131 5.93 1.95 -1.25
CA HIS A 131 4.55 1.92 -0.76
C HIS A 131 4.23 0.87 0.33
N LEU A 132 5.09 -0.13 0.61
CA LEU A 132 4.86 -1.03 1.76
C LEU A 132 4.96 -0.27 3.09
N ALA A 133 5.88 0.69 3.19
CA ALA A 133 6.00 1.57 4.35
C ALA A 133 4.71 2.36 4.61
N PHE A 134 4.05 2.84 3.57
CA PHE A 134 2.74 3.50 3.69
C PHE A 134 1.68 2.55 4.23
N LEU A 135 1.56 1.34 3.67
CA LEU A 135 0.60 0.34 4.15
C LEU A 135 0.87 -0.08 5.60
N ALA A 136 2.14 -0.25 5.97
CA ALA A 136 2.53 -0.54 7.35
C ALA A 136 2.14 0.60 8.30
N SER A 137 2.36 1.85 7.91
CA SER A 137 1.96 3.03 8.70
C SER A 137 0.45 3.13 8.86
N VAL A 138 -0.32 2.91 7.79
CA VAL A 138 -1.79 2.87 7.86
C VAL A 138 -2.25 1.76 8.78
N GLY A 139 -1.68 0.55 8.66
CA GLY A 139 -2.02 -0.59 9.51
C GLY A 139 -1.75 -0.35 10.99
N SER A 140 -0.63 0.31 11.32
CA SER A 140 -0.25 0.59 12.71
C SER A 140 -1.01 1.77 13.33
N VAL A 141 -1.33 2.81 12.54
CA VAL A 141 -1.97 4.05 13.06
C VAL A 141 -3.49 3.96 13.10
N SER A 142 -4.11 3.26 12.14
CA SER A 142 -5.58 3.19 12.02
C SER A 142 -6.31 2.74 13.29
N PRO A 143 -5.84 1.73 14.06
CA PRO A 143 -6.50 1.35 15.33
C PRO A 143 -6.52 2.47 16.36
N TYR A 144 -5.44 3.26 16.44
CA TYR A 144 -5.37 4.39 17.38
C TYR A 144 -6.29 5.54 16.98
N VAL A 145 -6.40 5.80 15.68
CA VAL A 145 -7.36 6.78 15.14
C VAL A 145 -8.80 6.34 15.45
N GLY A 146 -9.11 5.05 15.28
CA GLY A 146 -10.40 4.47 15.63
C GLY A 146 -10.69 4.59 17.13
N LEU A 147 -9.74 4.23 17.98
CA LEU A 147 -9.85 4.37 19.44
C LEU A 147 -10.08 5.82 19.85
N PHE A 148 -9.35 6.75 19.28
CA PHE A 148 -9.56 8.19 19.50
C PHE A 148 -11.00 8.60 19.17
N GLY A 149 -11.54 8.14 18.04
CA GLY A 149 -12.91 8.40 17.65
C GLY A 149 -13.94 7.87 18.65
N THR A 150 -13.73 6.65 19.19
CA THR A 150 -14.62 6.07 20.20
C THR A 150 -14.58 6.83 21.53
N VAL A 151 -13.39 7.14 22.03
CA VAL A 151 -13.21 7.93 23.28
C VAL A 151 -13.88 9.30 23.15
N TRP A 152 -13.67 9.96 22.01
CA TRP A 152 -14.33 11.25 21.75
C TRP A 152 -15.85 11.12 21.68
N GLY A 153 -16.36 10.08 21.02
CA GLY A 153 -17.79 9.81 20.94
C GLY A 153 -18.45 9.64 22.31
N ILE A 154 -17.81 8.84 23.18
CA ILE A 154 -18.26 8.62 24.57
C ILE A 154 -18.24 9.95 25.36
N MET A 155 -17.16 10.70 25.27
CA MET A 155 -17.05 11.99 25.96
C MET A 155 -18.14 12.97 25.50
N ASN A 156 -18.44 13.00 24.22
CA ASN A 156 -19.51 13.85 23.67
C ASN A 156 -20.91 13.41 24.14
N ALA A 157 -21.16 12.11 24.25
CA ALA A 157 -22.40 11.57 24.79
C ALA A 157 -22.61 11.98 26.27
N PHE A 158 -21.58 11.89 27.10
CA PHE A 158 -21.63 12.35 28.50
C PHE A 158 -21.87 13.86 28.61
N ARG A 159 -21.28 14.66 27.76
CA ARG A 159 -21.54 16.12 27.70
C ARG A 159 -23.02 16.42 27.39
N GLY A 160 -23.61 15.66 26.44
CA GLY A 160 -25.01 15.78 26.10
C GLY A 160 -25.91 15.47 27.31
N LEU A 161 -25.59 14.40 28.04
CA LEU A 161 -26.34 13.98 29.23
C LEU A 161 -26.27 15.01 30.37
N ALA A 162 -25.08 15.56 30.61
CA ALA A 162 -24.89 16.59 31.65
C ALA A 162 -25.69 17.87 31.35
N ASN A 163 -25.79 18.28 30.09
CA ASN A 163 -26.61 19.43 29.71
C ASN A 163 -28.10 19.21 29.89
N VAL A 164 -28.61 18.00 29.64
CA VAL A 164 -30.02 17.64 29.87
C VAL A 164 -30.36 17.65 31.34
N GLN A 165 -29.46 17.11 32.19
CA GLN A 165 -29.65 17.06 33.66
C GLN A 165 -29.67 18.47 34.26
N GLN A 166 -28.83 19.41 33.78
CA GLN A 166 -28.89 20.81 34.24
C GLN A 166 -30.18 21.53 33.80
N ALA A 167 -30.72 21.20 32.62
CA ALA A 167 -31.97 21.79 32.15
C ALA A 167 -33.16 21.32 32.95
N THR A 168 -33.23 20.04 33.38
CA THR A 168 -34.30 19.51 34.23
C THR A 168 -34.28 20.08 35.64
N LEU A 169 -33.12 20.19 36.26
CA LEU A 169 -32.99 20.80 37.60
C LEU A 169 -33.44 22.26 37.60
N ARG A 170 -33.12 23.01 36.53
CA ARG A 170 -33.50 24.42 36.41
C ARG A 170 -35.02 24.61 36.20
N SER A 171 -35.71 23.64 35.60
CA SER A 171 -37.16 23.69 35.41
C SER A 171 -37.92 23.37 36.70
N GLU A 172 -37.37 22.56 37.62
CA GLU A 172 -37.96 22.28 38.92
C GLU A 172 -37.81 23.44 39.92
N GLU A 173 -36.80 24.30 39.77
CA GLU A 173 -36.56 25.44 40.69
C GLU A 173 -37.50 26.63 40.41
N HIS A 174 -38.25 26.61 39.31
CA HIS A 174 -39.20 27.66 38.90
C HIS A 174 -40.67 27.24 39.03
N THR A 175 -40.97 26.13 39.70
CA THR A 175 -42.35 25.70 39.98
C THR A 175 -42.60 25.74 41.48
#